data_3752b48211e622eb1b38de068126274c
#
_entry.id   3752b48211e622eb1b38de068126274c
#
_cell.length_a   1.000
_cell.length_b   1.000
_cell.length_c   1.000
_cell.angle_alpha   90.00
_cell.angle_beta   90.00
_cell.angle_gamma   90.00
#
_symmetry.space_group_name_H-M   'P 1'
#
loop_
_entity.id
_entity.type
_entity.pdbx_description
1 polymer ?
#
loop_
_entity_poly.entity_id
_entity_poly.type
_entity_poly.pdbx_seq_one_letter_code
_entity_poly.pdbx_strand_id
1 'polypeptide(L)'
;MVSMQWKLLSVLLLGLVVLSSFGSAEISGNDKGRARQLVRYWVFENGQWVEKSEPRVWWYCQEPEKAKGFDGFAFKEMPYGIFKKPDVKILHQATRDLTDLVGIDELHGKFSTNLPSYGGMFINEEKGLIFVYVKDEKDKEKIRQTLGKYKGKVNVVFLKGKYSFEQLVKWKKQVEKLDAKTLEKLGITMIDADEAHNTLTIGLANVTPEKLKLLENELEKLAIPKEAVRVEKREYMRLNTNTDPIRPLIGGIQIANKELGGIGTLGYVGYYGSKKYAITAGHFGIYGTSGQHVYQPDTGSEDYYIGQIAYNPFFRDDEPVPYRYSDSLLIHVANADISTEIYANGNVIGKKYSVEQYVGEIVYKVGRTTGKTSGSIINKCVTSVMHYTEEEQLKYGYPPTAYFYCQMEANFYAAGGDSGAPVYHNYRNEAAVLYGIYWGGTDTVSAYSPIDGIEEDLGIVLDVT
;
A
#
# COMPACT_ATOMS: atom_id res chain seq x y z
N MET A 1 2.28 -62.60 -22.10
CA MET A 1 1.91 -61.21 -22.50
C MET A 1 0.83 -60.67 -21.55
N VAL A 2 1.17 -60.33 -20.33
CA VAL A 2 0.36 -59.53 -19.39
C VAL A 2 1.35 -59.01 -18.35
N SER A 3 1.90 -57.81 -18.53
CA SER A 3 2.58 -57.09 -17.46
C SER A 3 3.11 -55.74 -18.02
N MET A 4 2.21 -54.77 -18.22
CA MET A 4 2.66 -53.38 -18.41
C MET A 4 1.47 -52.41 -18.39
N GLN A 5 0.72 -52.38 -17.27
CA GLN A 5 -0.35 -51.38 -17.08
C GLN A 5 -0.55 -50.94 -15.61
N TRP A 6 0.45 -51.02 -14.75
CA TRP A 6 0.31 -50.62 -13.33
C TRP A 6 1.36 -49.59 -12.85
N LYS A 7 1.90 -48.76 -13.72
CA LYS A 7 2.86 -47.73 -13.34
C LYS A 7 2.43 -46.27 -13.72
N LEU A 8 1.22 -46.05 -14.15
CA LEU A 8 0.72 -44.71 -14.54
C LEU A 8 -0.42 -44.18 -13.66
N LEU A 9 -0.76 -44.85 -12.57
CA LEU A 9 -1.82 -44.38 -11.63
C LEU A 9 -1.30 -43.89 -10.28
N SER A 10 0.01 -43.82 -10.05
CA SER A 10 0.58 -43.39 -8.76
C SER A 10 1.09 -41.95 -8.71
N VAL A 11 1.00 -41.19 -9.80
CA VAL A 11 1.49 -39.81 -9.87
C VAL A 11 0.36 -38.75 -9.84
N LEU A 12 -0.90 -39.19 -9.95
CA LEU A 12 -2.08 -38.29 -9.96
C LEU A 12 -2.82 -38.21 -8.61
N LEU A 13 -2.33 -38.89 -7.57
CA LEU A 13 -2.99 -38.88 -6.23
C LEU A 13 -2.21 -38.15 -5.12
N LEU A 14 -1.06 -37.56 -5.43
CA LEU A 14 -0.28 -36.73 -4.47
C LEU A 14 -0.51 -35.22 -4.60
N GLY A 15 -1.34 -34.77 -5.54
CA GLY A 15 -1.71 -33.37 -5.75
C GLY A 15 -2.97 -32.90 -5.05
N LEU A 16 -3.71 -33.75 -4.34
CA LEU A 16 -5.06 -33.45 -3.85
C LEU A 16 -5.25 -33.56 -2.33
N VAL A 17 -4.19 -33.70 -1.53
CA VAL A 17 -4.30 -33.90 -0.06
C VAL A 17 -3.75 -32.73 0.77
N VAL A 18 -3.41 -31.58 0.20
CA VAL A 18 -2.98 -30.40 0.97
C VAL A 18 -4.09 -29.33 1.12
N LEU A 19 -5.30 -29.57 0.64
CA LEU A 19 -6.40 -28.57 0.67
C LEU A 19 -7.42 -28.77 1.81
N SER A 20 -7.20 -29.63 2.80
CA SER A 20 -8.24 -29.94 3.80
C SER A 20 -7.90 -29.69 5.27
N SER A 21 -6.99 -28.74 5.59
CA SER A 21 -6.73 -28.36 6.99
C SER A 21 -6.58 -26.86 7.26
N PHE A 22 -7.20 -26.00 6.46
CA PHE A 22 -7.33 -24.59 6.84
C PHE A 22 -8.62 -24.42 7.64
N GLY A 23 -8.50 -24.38 8.97
CA GLY A 23 -9.59 -24.05 9.89
C GLY A 23 -10.18 -22.70 9.53
N SER A 24 -11.49 -22.65 9.36
CA SER A 24 -12.27 -21.46 9.06
C SER A 24 -12.28 -20.51 10.25
N ALA A 25 -11.38 -19.53 10.26
CA ALA A 25 -11.61 -18.33 11.05
C ALA A 25 -12.61 -17.45 10.27
N GLU A 26 -13.72 -17.11 10.89
CA GLU A 26 -14.76 -16.28 10.28
C GLU A 26 -14.34 -14.81 10.24
N ILE A 27 -14.10 -14.26 9.05
CA ILE A 27 -14.01 -12.83 8.75
C ILE A 27 -15.36 -12.39 8.18
N SER A 28 -15.95 -11.27 8.57
CA SER A 28 -17.29 -10.82 8.14
C SER A 28 -17.26 -10.10 6.78
N GLY A 29 -18.22 -10.34 5.90
CA GLY A 29 -18.51 -9.55 4.71
C GLY A 29 -17.68 -9.86 3.45
N ASN A 30 -17.87 -9.08 2.39
CA ASN A 30 -17.27 -9.21 1.06
C ASN A 30 -15.72 -9.15 1.02
N ASP A 31 -15.07 -8.59 2.05
CA ASP A 31 -13.62 -8.48 2.16
C ASP A 31 -12.89 -9.81 2.35
N LYS A 32 -13.60 -10.84 2.83
CA LYS A 32 -13.03 -12.20 3.00
C LYS A 32 -12.50 -12.83 1.70
N GLY A 33 -13.11 -12.53 0.57
CA GLY A 33 -12.72 -13.06 -0.73
C GLY A 33 -11.33 -12.59 -1.17
N ARG A 34 -11.03 -11.30 -0.98
CA ARG A 34 -9.77 -10.69 -1.44
C ARG A 34 -8.55 -11.02 -0.57
N ALA A 35 -8.71 -11.04 0.75
CA ALA A 35 -7.63 -11.43 1.67
C ALA A 35 -7.13 -12.86 1.41
N ARG A 36 -8.01 -13.75 0.91
CA ARG A 36 -7.70 -15.14 0.54
C ARG A 36 -7.28 -15.32 -0.91
N GLN A 37 -7.28 -14.26 -1.72
CA GLN A 37 -6.86 -14.35 -3.11
C GLN A 37 -5.40 -14.80 -3.17
N LEU A 38 -5.14 -15.84 -4.00
CA LEU A 38 -3.81 -16.36 -4.19
C LEU A 38 -2.99 -15.40 -5.07
N VAL A 39 -1.83 -15.04 -4.58
CA VAL A 39 -0.80 -14.33 -5.36
C VAL A 39 0.13 -15.34 -5.96
N ARG A 40 0.39 -15.23 -7.26
CA ARG A 40 1.45 -15.99 -7.92
C ARG A 40 2.75 -15.19 -7.84
N TYR A 41 3.80 -15.88 -7.39
CA TYR A 41 5.11 -15.29 -7.27
C TYR A 41 6.20 -16.31 -7.63
N TRP A 42 7.38 -15.82 -7.97
CA TRP A 42 8.56 -16.61 -8.30
C TRP A 42 9.69 -16.26 -7.33
N VAL A 43 10.37 -17.29 -6.87
CA VAL A 43 11.57 -17.19 -6.04
C VAL A 43 12.71 -17.97 -6.68
N PHE A 44 13.95 -17.51 -6.52
CA PHE A 44 15.11 -18.18 -7.06
C PHE A 44 15.61 -19.23 -6.07
N GLU A 45 15.48 -20.51 -6.45
CA GLU A 45 15.86 -21.66 -5.63
C GLU A 45 16.59 -22.69 -6.48
N ASN A 46 17.66 -23.27 -5.95
CA ASN A 46 18.45 -24.32 -6.64
C ASN A 46 18.88 -23.96 -8.08
N GLY A 47 19.21 -22.66 -8.32
CA GLY A 47 19.69 -22.19 -9.61
C GLY A 47 18.60 -21.86 -10.64
N GLN A 48 17.33 -21.85 -10.26
CA GLN A 48 16.21 -21.54 -11.15
C GLN A 48 15.08 -20.78 -10.47
N TRP A 49 14.24 -20.08 -11.26
CA TRP A 49 13.01 -19.48 -10.78
C TRP A 49 11.91 -20.53 -10.62
N VAL A 50 11.32 -20.58 -9.43
CA VAL A 50 10.25 -21.53 -9.08
C VAL A 50 8.97 -20.75 -8.82
N GLU A 51 7.90 -21.06 -9.56
CA GLU A 51 6.58 -20.48 -9.33
C GLU A 51 5.95 -21.07 -8.07
N LYS A 52 5.39 -20.19 -7.24
CA LYS A 52 4.65 -20.51 -6.02
C LYS A 52 3.36 -19.69 -5.94
N SER A 53 2.52 -20.03 -5.00
CA SER A 53 1.32 -19.23 -4.68
C SER A 53 1.04 -19.25 -3.18
N GLU A 54 0.52 -18.13 -2.68
CA GLU A 54 0.08 -18.02 -1.29
C GLU A 54 -1.06 -17.00 -1.17
N PRO A 55 -1.84 -16.99 -0.07
CA PRO A 55 -2.78 -15.91 0.21
C PRO A 55 -2.06 -14.57 0.31
N ARG A 56 -2.64 -13.50 -0.27
CA ARG A 56 -2.04 -12.16 -0.29
C ARG A 56 -1.67 -11.66 1.12
N VAL A 57 -2.48 -11.96 2.10
CA VAL A 57 -2.22 -11.67 3.51
C VAL A 57 -2.05 -12.95 4.30
N TRP A 58 -1.00 -13.70 3.98
CA TRP A 58 -0.73 -15.01 4.56
C TRP A 58 -0.68 -15.00 6.10
N TRP A 59 -0.25 -13.92 6.72
CA TRP A 59 -0.14 -13.78 8.19
C TRP A 59 -1.48 -13.68 8.92
N TYR A 60 -2.59 -13.35 8.22
CA TYR A 60 -3.94 -13.44 8.77
C TYR A 60 -4.46 -14.88 8.82
N CYS A 61 -3.94 -15.75 7.94
CA CYS A 61 -4.35 -17.14 7.82
C CYS A 61 -3.56 -18.10 8.72
N GLN A 62 -2.44 -17.65 9.31
CA GLN A 62 -1.59 -18.50 10.13
C GLN A 62 -1.92 -18.39 11.61
N GLU A 63 -1.96 -19.56 12.27
CA GLU A 63 -1.85 -19.64 13.73
C GLU A 63 -0.38 -19.44 14.09
N PRO A 64 -0.03 -18.47 14.97
CA PRO A 64 1.36 -18.13 15.28
C PRO A 64 2.21 -19.33 15.69
N GLU A 65 1.60 -20.30 16.38
CA GLU A 65 2.27 -21.49 16.89
C GLU A 65 2.69 -22.49 15.81
N LYS A 66 2.06 -22.40 14.62
CA LYS A 66 2.33 -23.30 13.48
C LYS A 66 3.28 -22.66 12.46
N ALA A 67 3.69 -21.40 12.66
CA ALA A 67 4.64 -20.76 11.77
C ALA A 67 6.01 -21.45 11.86
N LYS A 68 6.52 -21.97 10.76
CA LYS A 68 7.87 -22.55 10.70
C LYS A 68 8.90 -21.49 11.11
N GLY A 69 9.65 -21.75 12.18
CA GLY A 69 10.68 -20.86 12.71
C GLY A 69 10.16 -19.91 13.80
N PHE A 70 9.03 -20.24 14.41
CA PHE A 70 8.51 -19.53 15.57
C PHE A 70 9.53 -19.53 16.70
N ASP A 71 10.14 -18.38 16.91
CA ASP A 71 10.89 -18.04 18.12
C ASP A 71 10.16 -16.84 18.73
N GLY A 72 9.00 -17.15 19.31
CA GLY A 72 8.05 -16.15 19.74
C GLY A 72 8.18 -15.79 21.19
N PHE A 73 8.11 -14.53 21.47
CA PHE A 73 7.76 -14.00 22.77
C PHE A 73 6.22 -14.09 22.94
N ALA A 74 5.71 -15.33 22.93
CA ALA A 74 4.37 -15.58 23.40
C ALA A 74 4.40 -15.38 24.90
N PHE A 75 3.65 -14.42 25.41
CA PHE A 75 3.38 -14.35 26.84
C PHE A 75 2.62 -15.62 27.23
N LYS A 76 3.32 -16.61 27.76
CA LYS A 76 2.80 -17.96 28.12
C LYS A 76 1.56 -17.97 29.03
N GLU A 77 1.07 -16.81 29.44
CA GLU A 77 0.02 -16.65 30.43
C GLU A 77 -1.36 -16.24 29.87
N MET A 78 -1.53 -16.12 28.55
CA MET A 78 -2.86 -15.97 27.99
C MET A 78 -3.35 -17.32 27.46
N PRO A 79 -4.34 -17.96 28.10
CA PRO A 79 -4.94 -19.14 27.53
C PRO A 79 -5.56 -18.77 26.18
N TYR A 80 -5.14 -19.43 25.12
CA TYR A 80 -5.78 -19.39 23.82
C TYR A 80 -7.27 -19.70 24.00
N GLY A 81 -8.13 -18.73 23.71
CA GLY A 81 -9.58 -18.89 23.78
C GLY A 81 -10.36 -17.72 24.37
N ILE A 82 -9.72 -16.80 25.10
CA ILE A 82 -10.41 -15.61 25.64
C ILE A 82 -9.68 -14.36 25.16
N PHE A 83 -9.57 -14.15 23.85
CA PHE A 83 -9.16 -12.85 23.33
C PHE A 83 -10.33 -11.87 23.52
N LYS A 84 -10.25 -11.01 24.52
CA LYS A 84 -10.85 -9.70 24.41
C LYS A 84 -10.33 -9.11 23.11
N LYS A 85 -11.24 -8.59 22.27
CA LYS A 85 -10.87 -7.89 21.04
C LYS A 85 -9.62 -7.04 21.30
N PRO A 86 -8.50 -7.22 20.56
CA PRO A 86 -7.25 -6.54 20.88
C PRO A 86 -7.48 -5.03 20.88
N ASP A 87 -6.81 -4.32 21.77
CA ASP A 87 -6.86 -2.86 21.78
C ASP A 87 -5.92 -2.35 20.69
N VAL A 88 -6.51 -2.01 19.54
CA VAL A 88 -5.79 -1.53 18.34
C VAL A 88 -4.94 -0.30 18.65
N LYS A 89 -5.38 0.59 19.56
CA LYS A 89 -4.57 1.75 19.97
C LYS A 89 -3.28 1.32 20.68
N ILE A 90 -3.37 0.32 21.54
CA ILE A 90 -2.18 -0.21 22.23
C ILE A 90 -1.26 -0.92 21.23
N LEU A 91 -1.82 -1.66 20.28
CA LEU A 91 -1.04 -2.29 19.21
C LEU A 91 -0.27 -1.23 18.39
N HIS A 92 -0.95 -0.17 17.93
CA HIS A 92 -0.33 0.91 17.17
C HIS A 92 0.70 1.70 18.01
N GLN A 93 0.45 1.91 19.30
CA GLN A 93 1.47 2.55 20.14
C GLN A 93 2.72 1.66 20.31
N ALA A 94 2.53 0.36 20.44
CA ALA A 94 3.64 -0.59 20.53
C ALA A 94 4.45 -0.64 19.22
N THR A 95 3.78 -0.63 18.07
CA THR A 95 4.48 -0.56 16.76
C THR A 95 5.21 0.77 16.58
N ARG A 96 4.63 1.90 16.99
CA ARG A 96 5.31 3.21 16.96
C ARG A 96 6.58 3.20 17.80
N ASP A 97 6.52 2.71 19.04
CA ASP A 97 7.71 2.61 19.89
C ASP A 97 8.80 1.72 19.26
N LEU A 98 8.40 0.70 18.53
CA LEU A 98 9.35 -0.13 17.79
C LEU A 98 9.92 0.62 16.57
N THR A 99 9.10 1.36 15.84
CA THR A 99 9.55 2.22 14.73
C THR A 99 10.56 3.26 15.23
N ASP A 100 10.27 3.91 16.35
CA ASP A 100 11.18 4.90 16.97
C ASP A 100 12.50 4.23 17.39
N LEU A 101 12.45 3.01 17.92
CA LEU A 101 13.65 2.25 18.26
C LEU A 101 14.49 1.91 17.03
N VAL A 102 13.85 1.50 15.93
CA VAL A 102 14.51 1.20 14.65
C VAL A 102 15.04 2.47 14.00
N GLY A 103 14.29 3.57 14.08
CA GLY A 103 14.67 4.88 13.56
C GLY A 103 14.68 4.97 12.03
N ILE A 104 13.63 4.45 11.39
CA ILE A 104 13.48 4.44 9.93
C ILE A 104 12.59 5.59 9.48
N ASP A 105 13.05 6.31 8.45
CA ASP A 105 12.28 7.24 7.62
C ASP A 105 12.47 6.83 6.15
N GLU A 106 11.56 6.00 5.67
CA GLU A 106 11.65 5.43 4.32
C GLU A 106 11.42 6.47 3.23
N LEU A 107 10.52 7.44 3.46
CA LEU A 107 10.20 8.50 2.52
C LEU A 107 11.47 9.27 2.13
N HIS A 108 12.30 9.64 3.13
CA HIS A 108 13.55 10.34 2.91
C HIS A 108 14.77 9.41 2.86
N GLY A 109 14.56 8.11 2.90
CA GLY A 109 15.61 7.10 2.82
C GLY A 109 16.63 7.16 3.95
N LYS A 110 16.21 7.59 5.16
CA LYS A 110 17.04 7.66 6.34
C LYS A 110 16.85 6.40 7.18
N PHE A 111 17.95 5.79 7.58
CA PHE A 111 17.96 4.60 8.42
C PHE A 111 18.86 4.82 9.63
N SER A 112 18.35 4.48 10.81
CA SER A 112 19.16 4.35 12.00
C SER A 112 19.68 2.92 12.12
N THR A 113 20.88 2.77 12.69
CA THR A 113 21.52 1.47 12.91
C THR A 113 21.28 0.92 14.32
N ASN A 114 20.24 1.38 15.03
CA ASN A 114 19.95 0.95 16.39
C ASN A 114 19.67 -0.56 16.50
N LEU A 115 19.09 -1.14 15.44
CA LEU A 115 18.80 -2.58 15.30
C LEU A 115 19.37 -3.09 13.95
N PRO A 116 20.68 -3.34 13.85
CA PRO A 116 21.33 -3.71 12.57
C PRO A 116 20.78 -4.98 11.93
N SER A 117 20.21 -5.89 12.70
CA SER A 117 19.62 -7.14 12.21
C SER A 117 18.12 -7.10 12.00
N TYR A 118 17.49 -5.94 12.18
CA TYR A 118 16.06 -5.73 11.89
C TYR A 118 15.80 -5.94 10.40
N GLY A 119 14.83 -6.79 10.08
CA GLY A 119 14.50 -7.18 8.70
C GLY A 119 13.12 -6.75 8.22
N GLY A 120 12.39 -5.96 9.00
CA GLY A 120 11.03 -5.51 8.73
C GLY A 120 10.03 -5.95 9.80
N MET A 121 8.88 -5.29 9.85
CA MET A 121 7.76 -5.69 10.72
C MET A 121 6.42 -5.50 10.02
N PHE A 122 5.45 -6.29 10.45
CA PHE A 122 4.05 -6.19 10.04
C PHE A 122 3.12 -6.65 11.17
N ILE A 123 1.84 -6.35 11.06
CA ILE A 123 0.90 -6.59 12.17
C ILE A 123 -0.30 -7.43 11.73
N ASN A 124 -0.95 -8.03 12.72
CA ASN A 124 -2.29 -8.58 12.60
C ASN A 124 -3.19 -7.90 13.66
N GLU A 125 -3.99 -6.94 13.22
CA GLU A 125 -4.86 -6.17 14.12
C GLU A 125 -5.95 -7.03 14.76
N GLU A 126 -6.48 -8.02 14.04
CA GLU A 126 -7.53 -8.90 14.57
C GLU A 126 -7.05 -9.74 15.76
N LYS A 127 -5.77 -10.11 15.75
CA LYS A 127 -5.15 -10.96 16.77
C LYS A 127 -4.24 -10.19 17.73
N GLY A 128 -4.02 -8.89 17.52
CA GLY A 128 -3.12 -8.07 18.34
C GLY A 128 -1.66 -8.54 18.27
N LEU A 129 -1.20 -8.92 17.08
CA LEU A 129 0.14 -9.47 16.86
C LEU A 129 1.03 -8.47 16.14
N ILE A 130 2.29 -8.41 16.55
CA ILE A 130 3.39 -7.75 15.84
C ILE A 130 4.36 -8.84 15.38
N PHE A 131 4.59 -8.95 14.09
CA PHE A 131 5.61 -9.82 13.50
C PHE A 131 6.85 -9.00 13.21
N VAL A 132 8.02 -9.50 13.61
CA VAL A 132 9.29 -8.79 13.40
C VAL A 132 10.34 -9.76 12.88
N TYR A 133 10.88 -9.48 11.71
CA TYR A 133 12.06 -10.19 11.22
C TYR A 133 13.32 -9.69 11.92
N VAL A 134 14.02 -10.57 12.58
CA VAL A 134 15.28 -10.27 13.28
C VAL A 134 16.24 -11.43 13.14
N LYS A 135 17.50 -11.14 12.94
CA LYS A 135 18.55 -12.17 12.81
C LYS A 135 19.34 -12.37 14.10
N ASP A 136 19.57 -11.31 14.87
CA ASP A 136 20.47 -11.29 16.03
C ASP A 136 19.65 -11.30 17.35
N GLU A 137 20.01 -12.18 18.28
CA GLU A 137 19.37 -12.27 19.59
C GLU A 137 19.53 -11.00 20.43
N LYS A 138 20.64 -10.28 20.27
CA LYS A 138 20.85 -8.99 20.94
C LYS A 138 19.81 -7.95 20.54
N ASP A 139 19.44 -7.90 19.27
CA ASP A 139 18.42 -6.98 18.78
C ASP A 139 17.02 -7.43 19.21
N LYS A 140 16.74 -8.74 19.27
CA LYS A 140 15.50 -9.26 19.85
C LYS A 140 15.33 -8.81 21.29
N GLU A 141 16.41 -8.85 22.09
CA GLU A 141 16.34 -8.43 23.48
C GLU A 141 16.03 -6.94 23.62
N LYS A 142 16.60 -6.07 22.80
CA LYS A 142 16.25 -4.65 22.78
C LYS A 142 14.76 -4.44 22.46
N ILE A 143 14.23 -5.21 21.49
CA ILE A 143 12.80 -5.17 21.13
C ILE A 143 11.95 -5.62 22.32
N ARG A 144 12.31 -6.74 22.98
CA ARG A 144 11.61 -7.23 24.19
C ARG A 144 11.57 -6.17 25.29
N GLN A 145 12.67 -5.49 25.54
CA GLN A 145 12.76 -4.43 26.54
C GLN A 145 11.85 -3.24 26.19
N THR A 146 11.91 -2.77 24.95
CA THR A 146 11.07 -1.66 24.48
C THR A 146 9.59 -1.99 24.57
N LEU A 147 9.20 -3.19 24.16
CA LEU A 147 7.81 -3.63 24.15
C LEU A 147 7.33 -4.22 25.49
N GLY A 148 8.20 -4.39 26.47
CA GLY A 148 7.88 -4.98 27.77
C GLY A 148 6.75 -4.29 28.53
N LYS A 149 6.57 -2.98 28.37
CA LYS A 149 5.45 -2.20 28.95
C LYS A 149 4.07 -2.57 28.38
N TYR A 150 4.03 -3.28 27.26
CA TYR A 150 2.79 -3.77 26.63
C TYR A 150 2.51 -5.24 26.93
N LYS A 151 3.25 -5.85 27.89
CA LYS A 151 3.07 -7.23 28.30
C LYS A 151 1.62 -7.53 28.64
N GLY A 152 1.07 -8.62 28.06
CA GLY A 152 -0.32 -9.02 28.22
C GLY A 152 -1.36 -8.19 27.43
N LYS A 153 -0.91 -7.23 26.58
CA LYS A 153 -1.79 -6.39 25.75
C LYS A 153 -1.53 -6.58 24.25
N VAL A 154 -0.29 -6.83 23.88
CA VAL A 154 0.13 -7.19 22.52
C VAL A 154 1.06 -8.40 22.56
N ASN A 155 1.10 -9.17 21.48
CA ASN A 155 2.02 -10.27 21.32
C ASN A 155 3.01 -9.97 20.21
N VAL A 156 4.28 -10.37 20.40
CA VAL A 156 5.34 -10.20 19.43
C VAL A 156 5.80 -11.56 18.95
N VAL A 157 5.85 -11.73 17.62
CA VAL A 157 6.32 -12.94 16.94
C VAL A 157 7.63 -12.61 16.24
N PHE A 158 8.73 -13.21 16.69
CA PHE A 158 10.00 -13.07 16.00
C PHE A 158 10.12 -14.07 14.86
N LEU A 159 10.40 -13.56 13.68
CA LEU A 159 10.67 -14.35 12.49
C LEU A 159 12.18 -14.30 12.18
N LYS A 160 12.70 -15.37 11.63
CA LYS A 160 14.11 -15.43 11.24
C LYS A 160 14.34 -14.63 9.96
N GLY A 161 14.86 -13.41 10.06
CA GLY A 161 15.24 -12.58 8.93
C GLY A 161 16.49 -13.13 8.22
N LYS A 162 16.47 -13.10 6.89
CA LYS A 162 17.65 -13.37 6.05
C LYS A 162 18.46 -12.09 5.81
N TYR A 163 17.74 -10.99 5.60
CA TYR A 163 18.30 -9.69 5.21
C TYR A 163 17.90 -8.63 6.23
N SER A 164 18.77 -7.65 6.46
CA SER A 164 18.37 -6.47 7.21
C SER A 164 17.46 -5.58 6.33
N PHE A 165 16.57 -4.84 6.94
CA PHE A 165 15.67 -3.95 6.22
C PHE A 165 16.45 -2.84 5.49
N GLU A 166 17.50 -2.31 6.11
CA GLU A 166 18.43 -1.37 5.47
C GLU A 166 19.01 -1.94 4.16
N GLN A 167 19.37 -3.23 4.15
CA GLN A 167 19.89 -3.88 2.94
C GLN A 167 18.80 -4.00 1.87
N LEU A 168 17.57 -4.36 2.24
CA LEU A 168 16.44 -4.45 1.30
C LEU A 168 16.17 -3.09 0.66
N VAL A 169 16.16 -2.02 1.44
CA VAL A 169 15.95 -0.66 0.91
C VAL A 169 17.12 -0.20 0.04
N LYS A 170 18.36 -0.56 0.36
CA LYS A 170 19.50 -0.29 -0.53
C LYS A 170 19.30 -0.97 -1.89
N TRP A 171 18.88 -2.21 -1.92
CA TRP A 171 18.60 -2.92 -3.17
C TRP A 171 17.41 -2.34 -3.92
N LYS A 172 16.32 -1.97 -3.23
CA LYS A 172 15.19 -1.25 -3.81
C LYS A 172 15.67 -0.02 -4.55
N LYS A 173 16.46 0.85 -3.89
CA LYS A 173 17.03 2.07 -4.49
C LYS A 173 17.97 1.81 -5.68
N GLN A 174 18.63 0.66 -5.72
CA GLN A 174 19.44 0.28 -6.88
C GLN A 174 18.56 -0.08 -8.08
N VAL A 175 17.46 -0.82 -7.88
CA VAL A 175 16.51 -1.16 -8.95
C VAL A 175 15.77 0.08 -9.45
N GLU A 176 15.40 1.01 -8.57
CA GLU A 176 14.76 2.30 -8.91
C GLU A 176 15.63 3.18 -9.83
N LYS A 177 16.94 2.97 -9.86
CA LYS A 177 17.88 3.69 -10.75
C LYS A 177 18.05 3.06 -12.12
N LEU A 178 17.36 1.97 -12.43
CA LEU A 178 17.30 1.45 -13.78
C LEU A 178 16.66 2.50 -14.71
N ASP A 179 17.16 2.58 -15.95
CA ASP A 179 16.60 3.49 -16.94
C ASP A 179 15.18 3.09 -17.37
N ALA A 180 14.40 4.07 -17.80
CA ALA A 180 12.99 3.88 -18.19
C ALA A 180 12.79 2.77 -19.23
N LYS A 181 13.70 2.66 -20.22
CA LYS A 181 13.63 1.63 -21.26
C LYS A 181 13.81 0.21 -20.70
N THR A 182 14.70 0.05 -19.74
CA THR A 182 14.91 -1.24 -19.04
C THR A 182 13.69 -1.60 -18.18
N LEU A 183 13.12 -0.62 -17.45
CA LEU A 183 11.90 -0.81 -16.64
C LEU A 183 10.71 -1.23 -17.52
N GLU A 184 10.50 -0.55 -18.65
CA GLU A 184 9.46 -0.87 -19.62
C GLU A 184 9.65 -2.27 -20.22
N LYS A 185 10.86 -2.59 -20.65
CA LYS A 185 11.20 -3.89 -21.24
C LYS A 185 10.96 -5.05 -20.28
N LEU A 186 11.28 -4.87 -19.00
CA LEU A 186 10.96 -5.82 -17.93
C LEU A 186 9.45 -5.84 -17.64
N GLY A 187 8.77 -4.70 -17.82
CA GLY A 187 7.38 -4.50 -17.42
C GLY A 187 7.24 -4.38 -15.92
N ILE A 188 8.17 -3.67 -15.26
CA ILE A 188 8.14 -3.45 -13.82
C ILE A 188 6.96 -2.54 -13.48
N THR A 189 6.16 -2.95 -12.50
CA THR A 189 4.97 -2.25 -12.01
C THR A 189 5.07 -1.85 -10.54
N MET A 190 6.00 -2.49 -9.79
CA MET A 190 6.22 -2.26 -8.36
C MET A 190 7.65 -2.66 -7.99
N ILE A 191 8.24 -1.95 -7.04
CA ILE A 191 9.51 -2.31 -6.39
C ILE A 191 9.33 -2.08 -4.88
N ASP A 192 9.57 -3.10 -4.06
CA ASP A 192 9.26 -3.09 -2.63
C ASP A 192 10.38 -3.71 -1.78
N ALA A 193 10.73 -3.05 -0.68
CA ALA A 193 11.51 -3.64 0.40
C ALA A 193 10.52 -4.33 1.36
N ASP A 194 10.11 -5.54 1.02
CA ASP A 194 8.94 -6.24 1.53
C ASP A 194 9.14 -6.73 2.97
N GLU A 195 8.48 -6.04 3.90
CA GLU A 195 8.54 -6.36 5.33
C GLU A 195 7.84 -7.66 5.68
N ALA A 196 6.81 -8.05 4.93
CA ALA A 196 6.03 -9.24 5.23
C ALA A 196 6.73 -10.54 4.77
N HIS A 197 7.69 -10.43 3.85
CA HIS A 197 8.42 -11.59 3.31
C HIS A 197 9.93 -11.52 3.57
N ASN A 198 10.44 -10.38 4.07
CA ASN A 198 11.86 -10.10 4.24
C ASN A 198 12.65 -10.33 2.94
N THR A 199 12.14 -9.79 1.81
CA THR A 199 12.69 -9.88 0.46
C THR A 199 12.64 -8.54 -0.25
N LEU A 200 13.38 -8.41 -1.37
CA LEU A 200 13.13 -7.38 -2.37
C LEU A 200 12.05 -7.91 -3.32
N THR A 201 10.82 -7.37 -3.24
CA THR A 201 9.72 -7.80 -4.11
C THR A 201 9.62 -6.90 -5.33
N ILE A 202 9.58 -7.50 -6.53
CA ILE A 202 9.49 -6.81 -7.83
C ILE A 202 8.22 -7.30 -8.54
N GLY A 203 7.29 -6.38 -8.79
CA GLY A 203 6.09 -6.63 -9.59
C GLY A 203 6.39 -6.55 -11.07
N LEU A 204 5.95 -7.54 -11.86
CA LEU A 204 6.02 -7.54 -13.32
C LEU A 204 4.61 -7.69 -13.92
N ALA A 205 4.28 -6.88 -14.92
CA ALA A 205 3.00 -6.97 -15.63
C ALA A 205 2.77 -8.37 -16.23
N ASN A 206 3.82 -8.96 -16.79
CA ASN A 206 3.83 -10.33 -17.28
C ASN A 206 5.12 -11.02 -16.86
N VAL A 207 5.01 -12.21 -16.27
CA VAL A 207 6.16 -13.02 -15.90
C VAL A 207 6.36 -14.10 -16.95
N THR A 208 7.47 -14.00 -17.70
CA THR A 208 7.89 -14.98 -18.70
C THR A 208 9.34 -15.40 -18.44
N PRO A 209 9.78 -16.59 -18.92
CA PRO A 209 11.17 -17.02 -18.76
C PRO A 209 12.18 -16.00 -19.29
N GLU A 210 11.87 -15.33 -20.41
CA GLU A 210 12.73 -14.31 -21.04
C GLU A 210 12.87 -13.09 -20.13
N LYS A 211 11.77 -12.63 -19.51
CA LYS A 211 11.77 -11.49 -18.58
C LYS A 211 12.49 -11.84 -17.28
N LEU A 212 12.29 -13.04 -16.76
CA LEU A 212 13.04 -13.52 -15.58
C LEU A 212 14.54 -13.56 -15.88
N LYS A 213 14.94 -14.03 -17.08
CA LYS A 213 16.34 -14.03 -17.49
C LYS A 213 16.91 -12.63 -17.68
N LEU A 214 16.12 -11.71 -18.22
CA LEU A 214 16.51 -10.30 -18.32
C LEU A 214 16.68 -9.68 -16.93
N LEU A 215 15.74 -9.94 -16.01
CA LEU A 215 15.82 -9.48 -14.62
C LEU A 215 17.07 -10.04 -13.93
N GLU A 216 17.39 -11.32 -14.08
CA GLU A 216 18.63 -11.90 -13.55
C GLU A 216 19.87 -11.11 -13.97
N ASN A 217 19.96 -10.75 -15.26
CA ASN A 217 21.10 -10.00 -15.79
C ASN A 217 21.20 -8.60 -15.19
N GLU A 218 20.07 -7.94 -14.94
CA GLU A 218 20.07 -6.62 -14.28
C GLU A 218 20.43 -6.75 -12.79
N LEU A 219 19.90 -7.75 -12.09
CA LEU A 219 20.26 -8.01 -10.69
C LEU A 219 21.75 -8.31 -10.51
N GLU A 220 22.35 -9.06 -11.45
CA GLU A 220 23.80 -9.32 -11.44
C GLU A 220 24.62 -8.03 -11.61
N LYS A 221 24.22 -7.13 -12.52
CA LYS A 221 24.88 -5.81 -12.71
C LYS A 221 24.78 -4.96 -11.44
N LEU A 222 23.67 -5.06 -10.72
CA LEU A 222 23.42 -4.33 -9.48
C LEU A 222 24.00 -5.02 -8.24
N ALA A 223 24.65 -6.18 -8.38
CA ALA A 223 25.14 -7.02 -7.30
C ALA A 223 24.05 -7.39 -6.27
N ILE A 224 22.82 -7.63 -6.74
CA ILE A 224 21.70 -8.04 -5.92
C ILE A 224 21.57 -9.57 -6.01
N PRO A 225 21.62 -10.31 -4.89
CA PRO A 225 21.43 -11.77 -4.89
C PRO A 225 20.02 -12.15 -5.38
N LYS A 226 19.93 -13.06 -6.34
CA LYS A 226 18.64 -13.52 -6.88
C LYS A 226 17.75 -14.15 -5.82
N GLU A 227 18.37 -14.82 -4.83
CA GLU A 227 17.69 -15.45 -3.69
C GLU A 227 17.06 -14.44 -2.72
N ALA A 228 17.43 -13.17 -2.84
CA ALA A 228 16.83 -12.08 -2.09
C ALA A 228 15.60 -11.51 -2.78
N VAL A 229 15.35 -11.90 -4.04
CA VAL A 229 14.29 -11.31 -4.87
C VAL A 229 13.08 -12.24 -4.94
N ARG A 230 11.91 -11.66 -4.72
CA ARG A 230 10.60 -12.23 -4.99
C ARG A 230 10.00 -11.49 -6.18
N VAL A 231 9.57 -12.20 -7.19
CA VAL A 231 8.89 -11.61 -8.36
C VAL A 231 7.41 -11.92 -8.27
N GLU A 232 6.56 -10.90 -8.33
CA GLU A 232 5.10 -11.07 -8.39
C GLU A 232 4.56 -10.75 -9.78
N LYS A 233 3.57 -11.53 -10.26
CA LYS A 233 2.77 -11.10 -11.39
C LYS A 233 1.81 -10.01 -10.92
N ARG A 234 1.92 -8.80 -11.49
CA ARG A 234 1.18 -7.64 -11.03
C ARG A 234 0.85 -6.69 -12.18
N GLU A 235 -0.43 -6.41 -12.40
CA GLU A 235 -0.88 -5.52 -13.46
C GLU A 235 -0.55 -4.05 -13.18
N TYR A 236 -0.59 -3.22 -14.23
CA TYR A 236 -0.50 -1.75 -14.11
C TYR A 236 -1.76 -1.18 -13.49
N MET A 237 -1.64 -0.08 -12.79
CA MET A 237 -2.73 0.60 -12.07
C MET A 237 -3.67 1.41 -12.98
N ARG A 238 -5.00 1.60 -12.67
CA ARG A 238 -6.05 2.23 -13.54
C ARG A 238 -7.13 3.03 -12.76
N LEU A 239 -7.98 3.87 -13.41
CA LEU A 239 -8.91 4.87 -12.81
C LEU A 239 -10.43 4.77 -13.22
N ASN A 240 -11.47 5.29 -12.46
CA ASN A 240 -12.93 5.01 -12.65
C ASN A 240 -14.05 5.99 -12.12
N THR A 241 -15.46 5.90 -12.14
CA THR A 241 -16.57 6.92 -11.98
C THR A 241 -17.82 6.70 -11.06
N ASN A 242 -18.63 7.78 -10.44
CA ASN A 242 -20.07 8.06 -10.13
C ASN A 242 -20.56 9.10 -9.04
N THR A 243 -21.85 9.53 -8.78
CA THR A 243 -22.46 10.85 -8.56
C THR A 243 -23.44 11.12 -7.41
N ASP A 244 -23.54 12.36 -6.82
CA ASP A 244 -24.71 13.17 -6.35
C ASP A 244 -24.31 14.54 -5.69
N PRO A 245 -25.15 15.63 -5.67
CA PRO A 245 -24.79 16.93 -5.05
C PRO A 245 -24.81 16.93 -3.53
N ILE A 246 -23.69 17.31 -2.87
CA ILE A 246 -23.55 17.34 -1.41
C ILE A 246 -22.93 18.66 -0.94
N ARG A 247 -23.57 19.30 0.06
CA ARG A 247 -23.08 20.50 0.75
C ARG A 247 -23.29 20.36 2.26
N PRO A 248 -22.32 20.80 3.09
CA PRO A 248 -20.98 21.26 2.72
C PRO A 248 -20.16 20.19 2.00
N LEU A 249 -19.05 20.57 1.34
CA LEU A 249 -18.15 19.60 0.70
C LEU A 249 -17.46 18.76 1.78
N ILE A 250 -17.44 17.47 1.58
CA ILE A 250 -16.81 16.47 2.45
C ILE A 250 -15.95 15.49 1.64
N GLY A 251 -15.06 14.75 2.29
CA GLY A 251 -14.30 13.70 1.60
C GLY A 251 -15.18 12.55 1.10
N GLY A 252 -14.80 11.91 0.01
CA GLY A 252 -15.48 10.73 -0.54
C GLY A 252 -16.60 11.01 -1.54
N ILE A 253 -16.89 12.26 -1.86
CA ILE A 253 -17.94 12.66 -2.82
C ILE A 253 -17.38 12.88 -4.23
N GLN A 254 -18.25 12.78 -5.23
CA GLN A 254 -17.88 13.04 -6.63
C GLN A 254 -17.50 14.47 -6.89
N ILE A 255 -16.49 14.68 -7.74
CA ILE A 255 -16.14 15.95 -8.36
C ILE A 255 -15.91 15.76 -9.87
N ALA A 256 -16.04 16.86 -10.63
CA ALA A 256 -15.79 16.88 -12.06
C ALA A 256 -14.85 18.04 -12.45
N ASN A 257 -13.94 17.76 -13.40
CA ASN A 257 -13.07 18.76 -14.03
C ASN A 257 -13.69 19.17 -15.37
N LYS A 258 -14.01 20.45 -15.53
CA LYS A 258 -14.73 20.97 -16.71
C LYS A 258 -13.89 20.87 -17.98
N GLU A 259 -12.60 21.18 -17.90
CA GLU A 259 -11.70 21.26 -19.06
C GLU A 259 -11.34 19.85 -19.59
N LEU A 260 -11.15 18.89 -18.71
CA LEU A 260 -10.82 17.52 -19.10
C LEU A 260 -12.05 16.63 -19.34
N GLY A 261 -13.24 17.07 -18.87
CA GLY A 261 -14.42 16.21 -18.83
C GLY A 261 -14.26 14.99 -17.90
N GLY A 262 -13.25 15.03 -17.03
CA GLY A 262 -12.92 13.96 -16.08
C GLY A 262 -13.78 14.02 -14.83
N ILE A 263 -14.04 12.87 -14.23
CA ILE A 263 -14.79 12.73 -12.98
C ILE A 263 -13.93 11.94 -11.99
N GLY A 264 -13.90 12.37 -10.73
CA GLY A 264 -13.12 11.75 -9.66
C GLY A 264 -13.81 11.86 -8.30
N THR A 265 -13.09 11.54 -7.24
CA THR A 265 -13.55 11.62 -5.85
C THR A 265 -12.78 12.71 -5.11
N LEU A 266 -13.48 13.53 -4.34
CA LEU A 266 -12.88 14.49 -3.41
C LEU A 266 -12.23 13.70 -2.26
N GLY A 267 -10.93 13.90 -2.03
CA GLY A 267 -10.19 13.17 -1.01
C GLY A 267 -10.53 13.68 0.39
N TYR A 268 -10.01 14.82 0.72
CA TYR A 268 -10.35 15.49 1.97
C TYR A 268 -10.28 17.00 1.80
N VAL A 269 -10.90 17.69 2.70
CA VAL A 269 -10.95 19.16 2.75
C VAL A 269 -10.30 19.67 4.01
N GLY A 270 -9.85 20.92 3.99
CA GLY A 270 -9.26 21.53 5.16
C GLY A 270 -8.96 23.01 4.93
N TYR A 271 -8.41 23.64 5.95
CA TYR A 271 -8.05 25.04 5.96
C TYR A 271 -6.53 25.21 5.89
N TYR A 272 -6.12 26.28 5.19
CA TYR A 272 -4.78 26.83 5.30
C TYR A 272 -4.90 28.32 5.51
N GLY A 273 -4.62 28.75 6.74
CA GLY A 273 -5.03 30.08 7.21
C GLY A 273 -6.54 30.24 7.14
N SER A 274 -7.03 31.29 6.49
CA SER A 274 -8.48 31.55 6.31
C SER A 274 -9.06 30.96 5.02
N LYS A 275 -8.27 30.29 4.20
CA LYS A 275 -8.72 29.78 2.90
C LYS A 275 -9.12 28.31 2.99
N LYS A 276 -10.13 27.94 2.20
CA LYS A 276 -10.65 26.58 2.08
C LYS A 276 -9.97 25.87 0.91
N TYR A 277 -9.52 24.64 1.14
CA TYR A 277 -8.90 23.80 0.12
C TYR A 277 -9.46 22.39 0.16
N ALA A 278 -9.33 21.71 -0.98
CA ALA A 278 -9.61 20.30 -1.13
C ALA A 278 -8.45 19.62 -1.84
N ILE A 279 -8.26 18.33 -1.56
CA ILE A 279 -7.23 17.49 -2.18
C ILE A 279 -7.93 16.35 -2.91
N THR A 280 -7.44 16.05 -4.11
CA THR A 280 -7.84 14.88 -4.91
C THR A 280 -6.63 14.34 -5.68
N ALA A 281 -6.83 13.30 -6.51
CA ALA A 281 -5.76 12.73 -7.32
C ALA A 281 -5.20 13.73 -8.35
N GLY A 282 -3.89 13.68 -8.58
CA GLY A 282 -3.18 14.57 -9.51
C GLY A 282 -3.64 14.43 -10.96
N HIS A 283 -3.91 13.20 -11.39
CA HIS A 283 -4.43 12.90 -12.73
C HIS A 283 -5.90 13.36 -12.96
N PHE A 284 -6.58 13.88 -11.94
CA PHE A 284 -7.84 14.60 -12.11
C PHE A 284 -7.66 15.93 -12.88
N GLY A 285 -6.42 16.46 -12.94
CA GLY A 285 -6.05 17.67 -13.69
C GLY A 285 -4.84 17.45 -14.59
N ILE A 286 -4.47 18.47 -15.37
CA ILE A 286 -3.24 18.47 -16.17
C ILE A 286 -2.07 18.80 -15.23
N TYR A 287 -1.03 17.96 -15.23
CA TYR A 287 0.15 18.16 -14.40
C TYR A 287 0.88 19.45 -14.75
N GLY A 288 1.42 20.10 -13.73
CA GLY A 288 2.12 21.38 -13.90
C GLY A 288 1.22 22.57 -14.21
N THR A 289 -0.11 22.42 -14.12
CA THR A 289 -1.06 23.49 -14.44
C THR A 289 -1.95 23.87 -13.24
N SER A 290 -2.62 25.01 -13.37
CA SER A 290 -3.63 25.50 -12.43
C SER A 290 -4.78 26.16 -13.19
N GLY A 291 -5.82 26.59 -12.48
CA GLY A 291 -6.93 27.36 -13.04
C GLY A 291 -8.06 26.51 -13.66
N GLN A 292 -7.92 25.19 -13.78
CA GLN A 292 -9.00 24.33 -14.27
C GLN A 292 -10.18 24.33 -13.30
N HIS A 293 -11.41 24.42 -13.83
CA HIS A 293 -12.63 24.57 -13.02
C HIS A 293 -13.15 23.25 -12.51
N VAL A 294 -13.46 23.23 -11.22
CA VAL A 294 -13.94 22.02 -10.52
C VAL A 294 -15.37 22.22 -10.06
N TYR A 295 -16.18 21.23 -10.31
CA TYR A 295 -17.60 21.15 -10.00
C TYR A 295 -17.90 19.97 -9.08
N GLN A 296 -19.01 20.04 -8.36
CA GLN A 296 -19.51 18.96 -7.51
C GLN A 296 -21.04 18.92 -7.58
N PRO A 297 -21.63 17.85 -8.11
CA PRO A 297 -21.00 16.57 -8.51
C PRO A 297 -20.44 16.58 -9.94
N ASP A 298 -21.01 17.33 -10.85
CA ASP A 298 -20.74 17.32 -12.28
C ASP A 298 -20.81 18.75 -12.88
N THR A 299 -20.60 18.85 -14.18
CA THR A 299 -20.62 20.13 -14.92
C THR A 299 -22.00 20.49 -15.49
N GLY A 300 -23.05 19.82 -15.05
CA GLY A 300 -24.42 20.02 -15.58
C GLY A 300 -25.08 21.34 -15.17
N SER A 301 -24.56 22.03 -14.14
CA SER A 301 -25.01 23.34 -13.70
C SER A 301 -23.86 24.20 -13.23
N GLU A 302 -23.91 25.52 -13.48
CA GLU A 302 -22.95 26.49 -12.91
C GLU A 302 -23.09 26.59 -11.37
N ASP A 303 -24.25 26.25 -10.80
CA ASP A 303 -24.46 26.18 -9.34
C ASP A 303 -23.62 25.08 -8.68
N TYR A 304 -23.11 24.15 -9.46
CA TYR A 304 -22.24 23.09 -8.99
C TYR A 304 -20.75 23.47 -8.95
N TYR A 305 -20.39 24.66 -9.46
CA TYR A 305 -19.04 25.17 -9.40
C TYR A 305 -18.56 25.34 -7.97
N ILE A 306 -17.44 24.69 -7.61
CA ILE A 306 -16.88 24.77 -6.25
C ILE A 306 -15.58 25.58 -6.17
N GLY A 307 -14.86 25.72 -7.27
CA GLY A 307 -13.58 26.40 -7.32
C GLY A 307 -12.70 25.92 -8.45
N GLN A 308 -11.41 26.10 -8.32
CA GLN A 308 -10.44 25.74 -9.37
C GLN A 308 -9.21 25.06 -8.79
N ILE A 309 -8.53 24.27 -9.65
CA ILE A 309 -7.23 23.69 -9.32
C ILE A 309 -6.26 24.84 -9.03
N ALA A 310 -5.79 24.91 -7.78
CA ALA A 310 -4.83 25.92 -7.34
C ALA A 310 -3.40 25.49 -7.68
N TYR A 311 -3.12 24.19 -7.57
CA TYR A 311 -1.80 23.65 -7.83
C TYR A 311 -1.87 22.15 -8.16
N ASN A 312 -1.24 21.76 -9.26
CA ASN A 312 -0.94 20.37 -9.62
C ASN A 312 0.55 20.33 -9.97
N PRO A 313 1.42 19.77 -9.12
CA PRO A 313 2.86 19.82 -9.31
C PRO A 313 3.33 19.16 -10.61
N PHE A 314 4.42 19.67 -11.19
CA PHE A 314 5.19 18.95 -12.19
C PHE A 314 5.83 17.70 -11.60
N PHE A 315 6.15 16.73 -12.44
CA PHE A 315 7.08 15.69 -12.07
C PHE A 315 8.47 16.30 -11.86
N ARG A 316 9.18 15.85 -10.83
CA ARG A 316 10.59 16.21 -10.62
C ARG A 316 11.44 15.43 -11.61
N ASP A 317 12.49 16.05 -12.15
CA ASP A 317 13.34 15.53 -13.22
C ASP A 317 14.85 15.53 -12.86
N ASP A 318 15.17 15.61 -11.59
CA ASP A 318 16.52 15.53 -11.05
C ASP A 318 17.06 14.10 -10.88
N GLU A 319 16.24 13.10 -11.26
CA GLU A 319 16.56 11.67 -11.33
C GLU A 319 16.41 11.16 -12.78
N PRO A 320 16.99 10.00 -13.15
CA PRO A 320 16.90 9.46 -14.51
C PRO A 320 15.47 9.18 -15.01
N VAL A 321 14.54 8.94 -14.10
CA VAL A 321 13.10 8.81 -14.37
C VAL A 321 12.37 9.89 -13.60
N PRO A 322 11.51 10.69 -14.26
CA PRO A 322 10.70 11.70 -13.56
C PRO A 322 9.86 11.10 -12.46
N TYR A 323 9.73 11.80 -11.33
CA TYR A 323 9.06 11.25 -10.16
C TYR A 323 8.23 12.27 -9.37
N ARG A 324 7.34 11.73 -8.52
CA ARG A 324 6.60 12.43 -7.47
C ARG A 324 6.49 11.54 -6.23
N TYR A 325 6.17 12.14 -5.08
CA TYR A 325 5.84 11.42 -3.85
C TYR A 325 4.34 11.12 -3.72
N SER A 326 3.51 11.73 -4.56
CA SER A 326 2.07 11.53 -4.55
C SER A 326 1.45 11.75 -5.92
N ASP A 327 0.36 11.06 -6.20
CA ASP A 327 -0.58 11.46 -7.24
C ASP A 327 -1.67 12.35 -6.60
N SER A 328 -1.37 13.64 -6.39
CA SER A 328 -2.25 14.58 -5.72
C SER A 328 -2.24 15.96 -6.36
N LEU A 329 -3.35 16.67 -6.24
CA LEU A 329 -3.49 18.09 -6.58
C LEU A 329 -4.33 18.85 -5.53
N LEU A 330 -4.14 20.17 -5.50
CA LEU A 330 -4.80 21.11 -4.60
C LEU A 330 -5.88 21.90 -5.33
N ILE A 331 -7.08 21.92 -4.78
CA ILE A 331 -8.22 22.73 -5.26
C ILE A 331 -8.44 23.87 -4.28
N HIS A 332 -8.47 25.13 -4.75
CA HIS A 332 -8.98 26.26 -3.97
C HIS A 332 -10.51 26.26 -4.01
N VAL A 333 -11.16 26.09 -2.88
CA VAL A 333 -12.62 26.07 -2.75
C VAL A 333 -13.10 27.51 -2.52
N ALA A 334 -13.70 28.11 -3.57
CA ALA A 334 -14.18 29.48 -3.54
C ALA A 334 -15.68 29.58 -3.25
N ASN A 335 -16.49 28.67 -3.80
CA ASN A 335 -17.95 28.80 -3.88
C ASN A 335 -18.69 27.68 -3.12
N ALA A 336 -18.10 27.14 -2.07
CA ALA A 336 -18.77 26.17 -1.21
C ALA A 336 -18.26 26.25 0.23
N ASP A 337 -19.07 25.80 1.17
CA ASP A 337 -18.61 25.48 2.51
C ASP A 337 -18.00 24.09 2.54
N ILE A 338 -17.10 23.86 3.51
CA ILE A 338 -16.44 22.59 3.72
C ILE A 338 -16.73 22.07 5.13
N SER A 339 -16.78 20.76 5.29
CA SER A 339 -16.78 20.07 6.58
C SER A 339 -15.72 18.98 6.55
N THR A 340 -14.90 18.90 7.58
CA THR A 340 -13.82 17.89 7.68
C THR A 340 -14.36 16.50 8.01
N GLU A 341 -15.41 16.10 7.28
CA GLU A 341 -16.04 14.79 7.37
C GLU A 341 -15.70 13.92 6.15
N ILE A 342 -15.89 12.63 6.30
CA ILE A 342 -15.87 11.67 5.21
C ILE A 342 -17.28 11.09 5.05
N TYR A 343 -17.77 11.07 3.82
CA TYR A 343 -19.08 10.53 3.47
C TYR A 343 -19.30 9.13 4.06
N ALA A 344 -20.45 8.92 4.70
CA ALA A 344 -20.81 7.67 5.38
C ALA A 344 -19.82 7.20 6.46
N ASN A 345 -19.02 8.12 7.03
CA ASN A 345 -18.09 7.77 8.12
C ASN A 345 -18.07 8.75 9.30
N GLY A 346 -18.18 10.06 9.07
CA GLY A 346 -18.11 11.08 10.12
C GLY A 346 -16.79 11.87 10.11
N ASN A 347 -16.47 12.50 11.25
CA ASN A 347 -15.42 13.51 11.33
C ASN A 347 -14.01 12.95 11.20
N VAL A 348 -13.15 13.68 10.52
CA VAL A 348 -11.70 13.50 10.57
C VAL A 348 -11.17 14.07 11.88
N ILE A 349 -10.37 13.30 12.60
CA ILE A 349 -9.80 13.67 13.91
C ILE A 349 -8.27 13.74 13.89
N GLY A 350 -7.65 13.56 12.74
CA GLY A 350 -6.20 13.63 12.57
C GLY A 350 -5.70 12.99 11.30
N LYS A 351 -4.38 12.98 11.18
CA LYS A 351 -3.64 12.39 10.05
C LYS A 351 -2.60 11.41 10.58
N LYS A 352 -2.20 10.46 9.74
CA LYS A 352 -1.14 9.49 10.04
C LYS A 352 -0.19 9.41 8.84
N TYR A 353 1.07 9.72 9.07
CA TYR A 353 2.11 9.73 8.07
C TYR A 353 2.59 8.32 7.71
N SER A 354 3.23 8.15 6.56
CA SER A 354 3.67 6.85 6.05
C SER A 354 4.51 6.05 7.07
N VAL A 355 5.40 6.73 7.79
CA VAL A 355 6.25 6.11 8.83
C VAL A 355 5.45 5.45 9.94
N GLU A 356 4.24 5.94 10.21
CA GLU A 356 3.34 5.44 11.24
C GLU A 356 2.31 4.42 10.73
N GLN A 357 2.26 4.17 9.42
CA GLN A 357 1.37 3.19 8.79
C GLN A 357 2.09 1.85 8.70
N TYR A 358 1.41 0.75 8.98
CA TYR A 358 2.04 -0.56 9.08
C TYR A 358 1.36 -1.60 8.18
N VAL A 359 2.15 -2.47 7.57
CA VAL A 359 1.62 -3.63 6.83
C VAL A 359 0.76 -4.46 7.78
N GLY A 360 -0.46 -4.79 7.36
CA GLY A 360 -1.47 -5.48 8.17
C GLY A 360 -2.49 -4.57 8.86
N GLU A 361 -2.31 -3.24 8.88
CA GLU A 361 -3.35 -2.32 9.37
C GLU A 361 -4.58 -2.35 8.46
N ILE A 362 -5.76 -2.29 9.08
CA ILE A 362 -7.03 -2.18 8.37
C ILE A 362 -7.24 -0.72 7.96
N VAL A 363 -7.46 -0.49 6.69
CA VAL A 363 -7.77 0.82 6.13
C VAL A 363 -9.10 0.79 5.39
N TYR A 364 -9.77 1.91 5.37
CA TYR A 364 -11.04 2.15 4.70
C TYR A 364 -10.83 3.18 3.60
N LYS A 365 -11.66 3.11 2.56
CA LYS A 365 -11.74 4.09 1.49
C LYS A 365 -13.21 4.40 1.23
N VAL A 366 -13.55 5.66 0.95
CA VAL A 366 -14.86 6.04 0.44
C VAL A 366 -14.69 6.73 -0.90
N GLY A 367 -15.12 6.07 -1.96
CA GLY A 367 -15.08 6.60 -3.31
C GLY A 367 -16.45 6.69 -3.94
N ARG A 368 -16.56 7.57 -4.92
CA ARG A 368 -17.83 7.82 -5.60
C ARG A 368 -18.42 6.60 -6.33
N THR A 369 -17.61 5.64 -6.75
CA THR A 369 -18.03 4.47 -7.52
C THR A 369 -18.37 3.27 -6.65
N THR A 370 -17.47 2.90 -5.75
CA THR A 370 -17.62 1.68 -4.95
C THR A 370 -18.07 1.95 -3.52
N GLY A 371 -18.30 3.24 -3.18
CA GLY A 371 -18.68 3.61 -1.83
C GLY A 371 -17.60 3.30 -0.80
N LYS A 372 -18.01 2.93 0.40
CA LYS A 372 -17.12 2.55 1.50
C LYS A 372 -16.67 1.11 1.35
N THR A 373 -15.37 0.91 1.23
CA THR A 373 -14.72 -0.41 1.21
C THR A 373 -13.59 -0.46 2.22
N SER A 374 -13.12 -1.64 2.57
CA SER A 374 -12.02 -1.83 3.52
C SER A 374 -11.07 -2.92 3.06
N GLY A 375 -9.85 -2.88 3.57
CA GLY A 375 -8.83 -3.88 3.36
C GLY A 375 -7.66 -3.65 4.30
N SER A 376 -6.61 -4.45 4.18
CA SER A 376 -5.38 -4.29 4.94
C SER A 376 -4.30 -3.68 4.07
N ILE A 377 -3.42 -2.88 4.65
CA ILE A 377 -2.16 -2.48 4.01
C ILE A 377 -1.35 -3.75 3.74
N ILE A 378 -0.95 -3.95 2.49
CA ILE A 378 -0.21 -5.15 2.07
C ILE A 378 1.25 -4.86 1.77
N ASN A 379 1.55 -3.65 1.28
CA ASN A 379 2.91 -3.16 1.05
C ASN A 379 2.99 -1.69 1.48
N LYS A 380 4.17 -1.30 1.94
CA LYS A 380 4.45 0.03 2.46
C LYS A 380 5.62 0.65 1.73
N CYS A 381 5.49 1.94 1.41
CA CYS A 381 6.55 2.73 0.79
C CYS A 381 7.11 2.09 -0.50
N VAL A 382 6.23 1.54 -1.34
CA VAL A 382 6.62 0.98 -2.64
C VAL A 382 6.89 2.10 -3.65
N THR A 383 7.72 1.81 -4.64
CA THR A 383 7.85 2.64 -5.83
C THR A 383 6.93 2.09 -6.90
N SER A 384 5.87 2.83 -7.22
CA SER A 384 4.99 2.50 -8.33
C SER A 384 5.56 3.05 -9.63
N VAL A 385 5.61 2.21 -10.66
CA VAL A 385 6.11 2.58 -11.99
C VAL A 385 4.93 2.75 -12.93
N MET A 386 4.82 3.93 -13.53
CA MET A 386 3.77 4.26 -14.48
C MET A 386 4.35 4.41 -15.88
N HIS A 387 3.66 3.83 -16.86
CA HIS A 387 3.92 4.05 -18.28
C HIS A 387 2.68 4.66 -18.90
N TYR A 388 2.86 5.76 -19.59
CA TYR A 388 1.76 6.51 -20.20
C TYR A 388 1.84 6.44 -21.72
N THR A 389 0.68 6.24 -22.34
CA THR A 389 0.53 6.29 -23.80
C THR A 389 0.79 7.70 -24.33
N GLU A 390 1.10 7.84 -25.61
CA GLU A 390 1.27 9.16 -26.25
C GLU A 390 0.02 10.04 -26.09
N GLU A 391 -1.18 9.45 -26.15
CA GLU A 391 -2.43 10.17 -25.96
C GLU A 391 -2.54 10.72 -24.53
N GLU A 392 -2.19 9.93 -23.53
CA GLU A 392 -2.18 10.36 -22.13
C GLU A 392 -1.13 11.42 -21.85
N GLN A 393 0.06 11.30 -22.44
CA GLN A 393 1.12 12.30 -22.35
C GLN A 393 0.65 13.65 -22.90
N LEU A 394 0.03 13.66 -24.06
CA LEU A 394 -0.48 14.88 -24.70
C LEU A 394 -1.67 15.48 -23.92
N LYS A 395 -2.57 14.62 -23.41
CA LYS A 395 -3.79 15.08 -22.75
C LYS A 395 -3.55 15.60 -21.33
N TYR A 396 -2.66 14.97 -20.56
CA TYR A 396 -2.48 15.23 -19.14
C TYR A 396 -1.14 15.82 -18.76
N GLY A 397 -0.18 15.90 -19.70
CA GLY A 397 1.16 16.39 -19.42
C GLY A 397 2.07 15.37 -18.72
N TYR A 398 1.79 14.07 -18.89
CA TYR A 398 2.62 13.02 -18.30
C TYR A 398 3.96 12.87 -19.01
N PRO A 399 5.04 12.50 -18.29
CA PRO A 399 6.22 11.93 -18.94
C PRO A 399 5.92 10.52 -19.46
N PRO A 400 6.69 9.97 -20.41
CA PRO A 400 6.48 8.61 -20.94
C PRO A 400 6.50 7.53 -19.84
N THR A 401 7.37 7.71 -18.85
CA THR A 401 7.50 6.86 -17.66
C THR A 401 7.71 7.75 -16.45
N ALA A 402 7.09 7.41 -15.34
CA ALA A 402 7.25 8.11 -14.08
C ALA A 402 7.29 7.16 -12.89
N TYR A 403 7.95 7.58 -11.82
CA TYR A 403 7.86 6.98 -10.50
C TYR A 403 6.91 7.76 -9.60
N PHE A 404 6.13 7.00 -8.82
CA PHE A 404 5.53 7.51 -7.59
C PHE A 404 6.23 6.81 -6.42
N TYR A 405 7.06 7.57 -5.70
CA TYR A 405 7.83 7.05 -4.59
C TYR A 405 6.99 6.91 -3.33
N CYS A 406 7.35 5.90 -2.52
CA CYS A 406 6.78 5.67 -1.19
C CYS A 406 5.25 5.55 -1.18
N GLN A 407 4.66 4.92 -2.21
CA GLN A 407 3.24 4.66 -2.24
C GLN A 407 2.86 3.53 -1.28
N MET A 408 1.65 3.59 -0.75
CA MET A 408 1.07 2.55 0.09
C MET A 408 0.14 1.68 -0.75
N GLU A 409 0.11 0.39 -0.47
CA GLU A 409 -0.77 -0.54 -1.16
C GLU A 409 -1.62 -1.32 -0.18
N ALA A 410 -2.90 -1.45 -0.51
CA ALA A 410 -3.88 -2.17 0.27
C ALA A 410 -4.74 -3.06 -0.62
N ASN A 411 -5.43 -4.03 -0.03
CA ASN A 411 -6.29 -4.95 -0.74
C ASN A 411 -7.79 -4.57 -0.65
N PHE A 412 -8.12 -3.30 -0.37
CA PHE A 412 -9.51 -2.86 -0.46
C PHE A 412 -10.00 -2.81 -1.91
N TYR A 413 -11.31 -2.96 -2.09
CA TYR A 413 -11.92 -2.83 -3.42
C TYR A 413 -12.03 -1.37 -3.83
N ALA A 414 -11.53 -1.07 -5.00
CA ALA A 414 -11.72 0.21 -5.65
C ALA A 414 -12.00 -0.03 -7.13
N ALA A 415 -12.65 0.91 -7.70
CA ALA A 415 -12.98 0.86 -9.11
C ALA A 415 -12.82 2.28 -9.67
N GLY A 416 -12.82 2.46 -11.05
CA GLY A 416 -12.58 3.70 -11.71
C GLY A 416 -13.47 4.84 -11.23
N GLY A 417 -12.94 6.10 -10.87
CA GLY A 417 -13.54 7.29 -10.26
C GLY A 417 -13.48 7.35 -8.77
N ASP A 418 -13.08 6.26 -8.15
CA ASP A 418 -12.66 6.34 -6.76
C ASP A 418 -11.33 7.12 -6.60
N SER A 419 -10.69 7.45 -7.72
CA SER A 419 -9.47 8.28 -7.74
C SER A 419 -9.66 9.57 -6.97
N GLY A 420 -8.75 9.85 -6.05
CA GLY A 420 -8.84 10.93 -5.08
C GLY A 420 -9.53 10.53 -3.77
N ALA A 421 -10.16 9.36 -3.69
CA ALA A 421 -10.90 8.94 -2.49
C ALA A 421 -10.04 8.95 -1.23
N PRO A 422 -10.55 9.45 -0.09
CA PRO A 422 -9.83 9.43 1.17
C PRO A 422 -9.60 8.00 1.62
N VAL A 423 -8.36 7.69 2.00
CA VAL A 423 -7.98 6.46 2.70
C VAL A 423 -7.73 6.79 4.16
N TYR A 424 -8.33 6.03 5.05
CA TYR A 424 -8.33 6.32 6.48
C TYR A 424 -8.46 5.06 7.33
N HIS A 425 -8.12 5.20 8.60
CA HIS A 425 -8.40 4.20 9.62
C HIS A 425 -9.52 4.68 10.56
N ASN A 426 -10.42 3.77 10.95
CA ASN A 426 -11.53 4.09 11.87
C ASN A 426 -11.13 3.88 13.32
N TYR A 427 -11.17 4.97 14.09
CA TYR A 427 -11.11 4.92 15.54
C TYR A 427 -12.54 5.06 16.10
N ARG A 428 -13.13 3.95 16.59
CA ARG A 428 -14.49 3.94 17.16
C ARG A 428 -15.55 4.50 16.19
N ASN A 429 -16.16 3.67 15.47
CA ASN A 429 -17.32 3.75 14.55
C ASN A 429 -17.62 5.05 13.76
N GLU A 430 -17.13 6.23 14.17
CA GLU A 430 -17.49 7.53 13.58
C GLU A 430 -16.32 8.51 13.38
N ALA A 431 -15.13 8.20 13.88
CA ALA A 431 -13.97 9.09 13.76
C ALA A 431 -12.92 8.50 12.82
N ALA A 432 -12.47 9.30 11.84
CA ALA A 432 -11.47 8.90 10.86
C ALA A 432 -10.11 9.55 11.13
N VAL A 433 -9.03 8.77 11.00
CA VAL A 433 -7.67 9.28 10.87
C VAL A 433 -7.23 9.10 9.43
N LEU A 434 -6.92 10.19 8.74
CA LEU A 434 -6.50 10.17 7.33
C LEU A 434 -5.13 9.51 7.17
N TYR A 435 -5.02 8.59 6.22
CA TYR A 435 -3.80 7.91 5.83
C TYR A 435 -3.28 8.40 4.47
N GLY A 436 -4.16 8.83 3.57
CA GLY A 436 -3.82 9.30 2.25
C GLY A 436 -5.02 9.42 1.32
N ILE A 437 -4.74 9.43 0.02
CA ILE A 437 -5.76 9.40 -1.04
C ILE A 437 -5.49 8.26 -2.01
N TYR A 438 -6.54 7.53 -2.37
CA TYR A 438 -6.50 6.50 -3.41
C TYR A 438 -6.29 7.14 -4.78
N TRP A 439 -5.42 6.56 -5.61
CA TRP A 439 -5.20 7.07 -6.96
C TRP A 439 -5.28 6.00 -8.05
N GLY A 440 -5.08 4.75 -7.74
CA GLY A 440 -5.11 3.71 -8.77
C GLY A 440 -4.97 2.29 -8.21
N GLY A 441 -5.13 1.31 -9.05
CA GLY A 441 -5.02 -0.09 -8.62
C GLY A 441 -5.14 -1.09 -9.75
N THR A 442 -5.09 -2.34 -9.36
CA THR A 442 -5.38 -3.52 -10.18
C THR A 442 -6.66 -4.19 -9.64
N ASP A 443 -7.07 -5.30 -10.21
CA ASP A 443 -8.20 -6.08 -9.68
C ASP A 443 -8.00 -6.56 -8.23
N THR A 444 -6.76 -6.57 -7.73
CA THR A 444 -6.40 -7.16 -6.44
C THR A 444 -5.63 -6.26 -5.50
N VAL A 445 -5.14 -5.13 -5.98
CA VAL A 445 -4.32 -4.18 -5.23
C VAL A 445 -4.81 -2.78 -5.52
N SER A 446 -4.92 -1.99 -4.47
CA SER A 446 -5.23 -0.57 -4.50
C SER A 446 -4.05 0.22 -3.97
N ALA A 447 -3.59 1.23 -4.71
CA ALA A 447 -2.52 2.12 -4.28
C ALA A 447 -3.07 3.46 -3.82
N TYR A 448 -2.45 4.01 -2.79
CA TYR A 448 -2.75 5.34 -2.32
C TYR A 448 -1.48 6.11 -1.96
N SER A 449 -1.53 7.42 -2.18
CA SER A 449 -0.48 8.34 -1.78
C SER A 449 -0.63 8.65 -0.30
N PRO A 450 0.40 8.46 0.54
CA PRO A 450 0.33 8.79 1.95
C PRO A 450 0.31 10.30 2.18
N ILE A 451 -0.17 10.74 3.36
CA ILE A 451 -0.35 12.15 3.70
C ILE A 451 0.95 12.95 3.59
N ASP A 452 2.07 12.41 4.08
CA ASP A 452 3.38 13.07 4.01
C ASP A 452 3.86 13.24 2.56
N GLY A 453 3.66 12.26 1.67
CA GLY A 453 3.95 12.41 0.25
C GLY A 453 3.08 13.47 -0.44
N ILE A 454 1.81 13.59 -0.02
CA ILE A 454 0.89 14.64 -0.50
C ILE A 454 1.37 16.02 -0.04
N GLU A 455 1.69 16.16 1.23
CA GLU A 455 2.15 17.44 1.82
C GLU A 455 3.51 17.85 1.25
N GLU A 456 4.41 16.89 0.98
CA GLU A 456 5.72 17.13 0.34
C GLU A 456 5.58 17.68 -1.08
N ASP A 457 4.70 17.08 -1.91
CA ASP A 457 4.51 17.52 -3.30
C ASP A 457 3.73 18.83 -3.40
N LEU A 458 2.72 19.03 -2.56
CA LEU A 458 1.88 20.22 -2.58
C LEU A 458 2.48 21.42 -1.83
N GLY A 459 3.48 21.19 -0.97
CA GLY A 459 4.12 22.24 -0.15
C GLY A 459 3.17 22.88 0.86
N ILE A 460 2.10 22.17 1.27
CA ILE A 460 1.06 22.69 2.15
C ILE A 460 0.52 21.61 3.10
N VAL A 461 0.32 21.99 4.35
CA VAL A 461 -0.31 21.17 5.38
C VAL A 461 -1.70 21.75 5.68
N LEU A 462 -2.76 21.03 5.32
CA LEU A 462 -4.12 21.47 5.62
C LEU A 462 -4.49 21.11 7.07
N ASP A 463 -5.14 22.06 7.75
CA ASP A 463 -5.87 21.77 8.97
C ASP A 463 -7.17 21.03 8.62
N VAL A 464 -7.31 19.82 9.12
CA VAL A 464 -8.40 18.88 8.83
C VAL A 464 -9.23 18.53 10.08
N THR A 465 -9.00 19.23 11.21
CA THR A 465 -9.69 18.95 12.48
C THR A 465 -10.51 20.16 12.96
#